data_fa41ebcb46f8854f9e456284db0de9c5
#
_entry.id   fa41ebcb46f8854f9e456284db0de9c5
#
_cell.length_a   1.000
_cell.length_b   1.000
_cell.length_c   1.000
_cell.angle_alpha   90.00
_cell.angle_beta   90.00
_cell.angle_gamma   90.00
#
_symmetry.space_group_name_H-M   'P 1'
#
loop_
_entity.id
_entity.type
_entity.pdbx_description
1 polymer ?
#
loop_
_entity_poly.entity_id
_entity_poly.type
_entity_poly.pdbx_seq_one_letter_code
_entity_poly.pdbx_strand_id
1 'polypeptide(L)'
;MIAALRARWRETFRTQAGDRPRITWPLLKRVMLYARPYRWQISVLLVMILISTTLSLLQPLIFRDLIDNTLPQKDLGRLNILALGLLALPLIGGALSVWRRKLNADVSEGLTYDLRLDLYDHLQRMSLRFFTNTRTGELMSRLNNDVRDAHKAVSDTILNTVTHLVQLIGTLGVMIALDWRLTLASMAVLPLFIPIARRSGAALRDIAREAMDDNAAMSAVMNETLNVGGVLLVKLFGRRRTEVDRFAGHAQVVRDIGVKRAVVGTRLAVVMSLVGAVGTAVIYWVGGYLVLRGVFTIGTIVAFTAYLSRLYTTLQNISNVPIAFATSLVSFERVFEVLDLPLDLPEKPDAIELTEVEGRLEFEHVSFAYVADEEHLLRRVYRPGQLHGIDAVLSGSVKAGEVDPAPSSVDAPPENELSPDSVEALPEGEP
;
A
#
# COMPACT_ATOMS: atom_id res chain seq x y z
N MET A 1 -0.19 32.61 18.34
CA MET A 1 -0.31 31.32 19.06
C MET A 1 -0.71 30.18 18.14
N ILE A 2 -1.79 30.29 17.34
CA ILE A 2 -2.27 29.24 16.41
C ILE A 2 -1.28 28.93 15.25
N ALA A 3 -0.59 29.96 14.71
CA ALA A 3 0.40 29.77 13.65
C ALA A 3 1.66 29.03 14.15
N ALA A 4 2.10 29.28 15.38
CA ALA A 4 3.24 28.59 16.00
C ALA A 4 2.91 27.13 16.35
N LEU A 5 1.67 26.82 16.75
CA LEU A 5 1.19 25.44 16.93
C LEU A 5 1.14 24.68 15.60
N ARG A 6 0.66 25.32 14.51
CA ARG A 6 0.66 24.72 13.17
C ARG A 6 2.08 24.49 12.64
N ALA A 7 3.02 25.38 12.92
CA ALA A 7 4.43 25.19 12.53
C ALA A 7 5.06 24.02 13.28
N ARG A 8 4.82 23.89 14.59
CA ARG A 8 5.30 22.79 15.43
C ARG A 8 4.69 21.43 15.03
N TRP A 9 3.39 21.40 14.75
CA TRP A 9 2.74 20.20 14.22
C TRP A 9 3.36 19.78 12.89
N ARG A 10 3.63 20.71 12.00
CA ARG A 10 4.32 20.42 10.73
C ARG A 10 5.74 19.89 10.93
N GLU A 11 6.46 20.36 11.93
CA GLU A 11 7.81 19.87 12.25
C GLU A 11 7.80 18.44 12.82
N THR A 12 6.89 18.15 13.75
CA THR A 12 6.76 16.80 14.34
C THR A 12 6.40 15.74 13.28
N PHE A 13 5.54 16.09 12.31
CA PHE A 13 5.20 15.19 11.19
C PHE A 13 6.23 15.24 10.06
N ARG A 14 7.06 16.27 9.95
CA ARG A 14 8.17 16.33 8.99
C ARG A 14 9.30 15.36 9.35
N THR A 15 9.56 15.13 10.62
CA THR A 15 10.51 14.12 11.10
C THR A 15 10.00 12.70 10.82
N GLN A 16 8.70 12.46 10.79
CA GLN A 16 8.13 11.18 10.36
C GLN A 16 8.06 10.99 8.81
N ALA A 17 8.10 12.09 8.04
CA ALA A 17 8.09 12.04 6.58
C ALA A 17 9.48 11.85 5.94
N GLY A 18 10.55 11.77 6.75
CA GLY A 18 11.95 11.71 6.29
C GLY A 18 12.39 10.36 5.71
N ASP A 19 11.76 9.27 6.09
CA ASP A 19 12.07 7.95 5.56
C ASP A 19 11.08 7.57 4.45
N ARG A 20 11.40 7.97 3.22
CA ARG A 20 10.80 7.32 2.06
C ARG A 20 11.19 5.85 2.13
N PRO A 21 10.22 4.91 2.07
CA PRO A 21 10.56 3.50 2.04
C PRO A 21 11.54 3.28 0.87
N ARG A 22 12.79 3.02 1.21
CA ARG A 22 13.79 2.69 0.20
C ARG A 22 13.47 1.28 -0.22
N ILE A 23 13.14 1.09 -1.47
CA ILE A 23 13.01 -0.24 -2.08
C ILE A 23 14.38 -0.91 -1.90
N THR A 24 14.52 -1.70 -0.84
CA THR A 24 15.75 -2.44 -0.59
C THR A 24 15.64 -3.80 -1.26
N TRP A 25 16.65 -4.16 -2.03
CA TRP A 25 16.75 -5.48 -2.68
C TRP A 25 16.54 -6.65 -1.70
N PRO A 26 17.05 -6.61 -0.44
CA PRO A 26 16.79 -7.65 0.55
C PRO A 26 15.29 -7.86 0.85
N LEU A 27 14.52 -6.77 0.97
CA LEU A 27 13.08 -6.85 1.23
C LEU A 27 12.35 -7.51 0.06
N LEU A 28 12.69 -7.10 -1.18
CA LEU A 28 12.10 -7.73 -2.38
C LEU A 28 12.44 -9.23 -2.48
N LYS A 29 13.69 -9.61 -2.17
CA LYS A 29 14.10 -11.01 -2.12
C LYS A 29 13.30 -11.81 -1.09
N ARG A 30 13.03 -11.22 0.08
CA ARG A 30 12.25 -11.85 1.14
C ARG A 30 10.79 -12.03 0.75
N VAL A 31 10.18 -11.02 0.13
CA VAL A 31 8.83 -11.11 -0.44
C VAL A 31 8.74 -12.23 -1.48
N MET A 32 9.74 -12.34 -2.36
CA MET A 32 9.81 -13.44 -3.35
C MET A 32 9.99 -14.82 -2.70
N LEU A 33 10.63 -14.90 -1.53
CA LEU A 33 10.76 -16.15 -0.79
C LEU A 33 9.40 -16.65 -0.30
N TYR A 34 8.54 -15.77 0.22
CA TYR A 34 7.16 -16.09 0.60
C TYR A 34 6.29 -16.49 -0.60
N ALA A 35 6.60 -15.99 -1.80
CA ALA A 35 5.93 -16.40 -3.03
C ALA A 35 6.40 -17.77 -3.56
N ARG A 36 7.49 -18.34 -3.03
CA ARG A 36 8.10 -19.60 -3.50
C ARG A 36 7.17 -20.83 -3.46
N PRO A 37 6.33 -21.04 -2.44
CA PRO A 37 5.38 -22.16 -2.44
C PRO A 37 4.40 -22.10 -3.62
N TYR A 38 4.07 -20.89 -4.07
CA TYR A 38 3.09 -20.63 -5.13
C TYR A 38 3.71 -20.54 -6.55
N ARG A 39 4.97 -20.93 -6.71
CA ARG A 39 5.71 -20.81 -8.01
C ARG A 39 5.00 -21.46 -9.18
N TRP A 40 4.31 -22.58 -8.96
CA TRP A 40 3.58 -23.28 -10.01
C TRP A 40 2.36 -22.45 -10.45
N GLN A 41 1.55 -21.98 -9.51
CA GLN A 41 0.40 -21.12 -9.78
C GLN A 41 0.82 -19.83 -10.48
N ILE A 42 1.93 -19.21 -10.03
CA ILE A 42 2.50 -18.01 -10.66
C ILE A 42 2.96 -18.31 -12.09
N SER A 43 3.59 -19.45 -12.35
CA SER A 43 3.98 -19.86 -13.71
C SER A 43 2.77 -20.04 -14.62
N VAL A 44 1.72 -20.71 -14.13
CA VAL A 44 0.45 -20.85 -14.87
C VAL A 44 -0.18 -19.49 -15.14
N LEU A 45 -0.19 -18.57 -14.15
CA LEU A 45 -0.67 -17.20 -14.34
C LEU A 45 0.10 -16.46 -15.44
N LEU A 46 1.43 -16.58 -15.49
CA LEU A 46 2.25 -15.98 -16.54
C LEU A 46 1.90 -16.52 -17.93
N VAL A 47 1.72 -17.84 -18.08
CA VAL A 47 1.27 -18.46 -19.33
C VAL A 47 -0.12 -17.94 -19.72
N MET A 48 -1.04 -17.86 -18.77
CA MET A 48 -2.38 -17.32 -19.02
C MET A 48 -2.35 -15.85 -19.44
N ILE A 49 -1.44 -15.04 -18.87
CA ILE A 49 -1.21 -13.65 -19.29
C ILE A 49 -0.75 -13.60 -20.75
N LEU A 50 0.20 -14.44 -21.14
CA LEU A 50 0.66 -14.52 -22.52
C LEU A 50 -0.46 -14.91 -23.48
N ILE A 51 -1.22 -15.96 -23.16
CA ILE A 51 -2.35 -16.42 -23.97
C ILE A 51 -3.42 -15.32 -24.09
N SER A 52 -3.83 -14.72 -22.96
CA SER A 52 -4.85 -13.67 -22.97
C SER A 52 -4.39 -12.41 -23.73
N THR A 53 -3.11 -12.08 -23.65
CA THR A 53 -2.55 -10.95 -24.42
C THR A 53 -2.56 -11.28 -25.91
N THR A 54 -2.11 -12.48 -26.31
CA THR A 54 -2.15 -12.90 -27.72
C THR A 54 -3.56 -12.90 -28.27
N LEU A 55 -4.53 -13.50 -27.57
CA LEU A 55 -5.95 -13.47 -27.97
C LEU A 55 -6.45 -12.03 -28.14
N SER A 56 -6.06 -11.15 -27.26
CA SER A 56 -6.48 -9.75 -27.33
C SER A 56 -5.82 -8.97 -28.47
N LEU A 57 -4.64 -9.38 -28.94
CA LEU A 57 -3.96 -8.80 -30.09
C LEU A 57 -4.53 -9.31 -31.42
N LEU A 58 -5.21 -10.46 -31.45
CA LEU A 58 -5.80 -10.99 -32.67
C LEU A 58 -7.04 -10.20 -33.11
N GLN A 59 -7.81 -9.64 -32.21
CA GLN A 59 -9.07 -8.96 -32.53
C GLN A 59 -8.91 -7.82 -33.56
N PRO A 60 -7.97 -6.87 -33.44
CA PRO A 60 -7.74 -5.85 -34.45
C PRO A 60 -7.26 -6.40 -35.78
N LEU A 61 -6.52 -7.52 -35.78
CA LEU A 61 -6.06 -8.19 -37.01
C LEU A 61 -7.24 -8.82 -37.76
N ILE A 62 -8.21 -9.37 -37.04
CA ILE A 62 -9.45 -9.89 -37.65
C ILE A 62 -10.23 -8.74 -38.30
N PHE A 63 -10.37 -7.59 -37.66
CA PHE A 63 -11.00 -6.42 -38.27
C PHE A 63 -10.25 -5.95 -39.52
N ARG A 64 -8.92 -5.95 -39.49
CA ARG A 64 -8.11 -5.63 -40.69
C ARG A 64 -8.42 -6.60 -41.83
N ASP A 65 -8.36 -7.90 -41.58
CA ASP A 65 -8.60 -8.92 -42.62
C ASP A 65 -10.02 -8.87 -43.17
N LEU A 66 -11.00 -8.59 -42.31
CA LEU A 66 -12.38 -8.39 -42.69
C LEU A 66 -12.54 -7.25 -43.70
N ILE A 67 -11.91 -6.10 -43.42
CA ILE A 67 -12.04 -4.87 -44.24
C ILE A 67 -11.21 -4.96 -45.51
N ASP A 68 -9.99 -5.49 -45.43
CA ASP A 68 -9.03 -5.43 -46.54
C ASP A 68 -9.21 -6.58 -47.54
N ASN A 69 -9.63 -7.76 -47.09
CA ASN A 69 -9.67 -8.95 -47.91
C ASN A 69 -11.09 -9.50 -48.08
N THR A 70 -11.80 -9.71 -46.96
CA THR A 70 -13.07 -10.46 -46.98
C THR A 70 -14.20 -9.69 -47.66
N LEU A 71 -14.40 -8.41 -47.29
CA LEU A 71 -15.48 -7.58 -47.85
C LEU A 71 -15.28 -7.24 -49.32
N PRO A 72 -14.06 -6.84 -49.80
CA PRO A 72 -13.85 -6.59 -51.21
C PRO A 72 -14.02 -7.81 -52.10
N GLN A 73 -13.64 -9.00 -51.61
CA GLN A 73 -13.77 -10.28 -52.33
C GLN A 73 -15.18 -10.85 -52.25
N LYS A 74 -16.09 -10.30 -51.45
CA LYS A 74 -17.46 -10.80 -51.19
C LYS A 74 -17.48 -12.27 -50.74
N ASP A 75 -16.43 -12.72 -50.02
CA ASP A 75 -16.28 -14.11 -49.55
C ASP A 75 -17.13 -14.33 -48.27
N LEU A 76 -18.31 -14.89 -48.44
CA LEU A 76 -19.24 -15.22 -47.37
C LEU A 76 -18.71 -16.32 -46.43
N GLY A 77 -17.92 -17.28 -46.95
CA GLY A 77 -17.33 -18.34 -46.14
C GLY A 77 -16.33 -17.78 -45.14
N ARG A 78 -15.40 -16.93 -45.62
CA ARG A 78 -14.40 -16.26 -44.80
C ARG A 78 -15.05 -15.27 -43.82
N LEU A 79 -16.09 -14.54 -44.25
CA LEU A 79 -16.88 -13.66 -43.38
C LEU A 79 -17.44 -14.42 -42.17
N ASN A 80 -18.06 -15.59 -42.39
CA ASN A 80 -18.67 -16.40 -41.32
C ASN A 80 -17.59 -16.91 -40.34
N ILE A 81 -16.40 -17.33 -40.84
CA ILE A 81 -15.30 -17.78 -40.00
C ILE A 81 -14.75 -16.63 -39.14
N LEU A 82 -14.54 -15.45 -39.73
CA LEU A 82 -14.06 -14.27 -38.99
C LEU A 82 -15.07 -13.76 -37.98
N ALA A 83 -16.37 -13.76 -38.33
CA ALA A 83 -17.45 -13.41 -37.42
C ALA A 83 -17.55 -14.38 -36.23
N LEU A 84 -17.41 -15.70 -36.49
CA LEU A 84 -17.34 -16.70 -35.43
C LEU A 84 -16.09 -16.48 -34.54
N GLY A 85 -14.96 -16.13 -35.13
CA GLY A 85 -13.74 -15.76 -34.40
C GLY A 85 -13.94 -14.55 -33.51
N LEU A 86 -14.61 -13.49 -33.95
CA LEU A 86 -14.95 -12.30 -33.18
C LEU A 86 -15.88 -12.60 -32.00
N LEU A 87 -16.72 -13.62 -32.09
CA LEU A 87 -17.56 -14.11 -30.98
C LEU A 87 -16.75 -15.03 -30.04
N ALA A 88 -15.93 -15.92 -30.60
CA ALA A 88 -15.16 -16.88 -29.82
C ALA A 88 -14.06 -16.23 -28.98
N LEU A 89 -13.37 -15.21 -29.51
CA LEU A 89 -12.27 -14.52 -28.77
C LEU A 89 -12.71 -13.93 -27.43
N PRO A 90 -13.82 -13.16 -27.33
CA PRO A 90 -14.30 -12.66 -26.03
C PRO A 90 -14.77 -13.78 -25.09
N LEU A 91 -15.38 -14.85 -25.61
CA LEU A 91 -15.83 -15.98 -24.79
C LEU A 91 -14.65 -16.74 -24.19
N ILE A 92 -13.64 -17.07 -25.01
CA ILE A 92 -12.41 -17.71 -24.54
C ILE A 92 -11.65 -16.79 -23.58
N GLY A 93 -11.54 -15.51 -23.93
CA GLY A 93 -10.91 -14.50 -23.09
C GLY A 93 -11.63 -14.30 -21.75
N GLY A 94 -12.96 -14.35 -21.74
CA GLY A 94 -13.78 -14.30 -20.54
C GLY A 94 -13.57 -15.51 -19.63
N ALA A 95 -13.63 -16.73 -20.18
CA ALA A 95 -13.35 -17.96 -19.44
C ALA A 95 -11.93 -17.96 -18.85
N LEU A 96 -10.94 -17.57 -19.66
CA LEU A 96 -9.54 -17.44 -19.22
C LEU A 96 -9.39 -16.39 -18.11
N SER A 97 -10.13 -15.28 -18.20
CA SER A 97 -10.11 -14.21 -17.19
C SER A 97 -10.66 -14.69 -15.84
N VAL A 98 -11.78 -15.47 -15.85
CA VAL A 98 -12.33 -16.06 -14.63
C VAL A 98 -11.33 -17.02 -13.99
N TRP A 99 -10.73 -17.90 -14.79
CA TRP A 99 -9.74 -18.84 -14.27
C TRP A 99 -8.49 -18.15 -13.73
N ARG A 100 -7.98 -17.16 -14.46
CA ARG A 100 -6.86 -16.31 -14.00
C ARG A 100 -7.21 -15.61 -12.68
N ARG A 101 -8.45 -15.08 -12.54
CA ARG A 101 -8.89 -14.43 -11.30
C ARG A 101 -8.92 -15.40 -10.13
N LYS A 102 -9.40 -16.65 -10.36
CA LYS A 102 -9.37 -17.70 -9.34
C LYS A 102 -7.95 -18.01 -8.89
N LEU A 103 -7.03 -18.32 -9.81
CA LEU A 103 -5.65 -18.62 -9.48
C LEU A 103 -4.95 -17.45 -8.77
N ASN A 104 -5.21 -16.22 -9.20
CA ASN A 104 -4.68 -15.04 -8.52
C ASN A 104 -5.22 -14.93 -7.09
N ALA A 105 -6.50 -15.21 -6.87
CA ALA A 105 -7.10 -15.24 -5.54
C ALA A 105 -6.50 -16.34 -4.67
N ASP A 106 -6.31 -17.55 -5.22
CA ASP A 106 -5.68 -18.67 -4.50
C ASP A 106 -4.27 -18.31 -4.02
N VAL A 107 -3.45 -17.66 -4.86
CA VAL A 107 -2.11 -17.18 -4.48
C VAL A 107 -2.18 -16.07 -3.44
N SER A 108 -3.09 -15.10 -3.61
CA SER A 108 -3.24 -13.95 -2.71
C SER A 108 -3.68 -14.34 -1.31
N GLU A 109 -4.74 -15.15 -1.24
CA GLU A 109 -5.31 -15.58 0.04
C GLU A 109 -4.40 -16.60 0.72
N GLY A 110 -3.72 -17.46 -0.08
CA GLY A 110 -2.71 -18.37 0.45
C GLY A 110 -1.55 -17.61 1.09
N LEU A 111 -0.99 -16.61 0.43
CA LEU A 111 0.06 -15.76 0.98
C LEU A 111 -0.40 -15.00 2.25
N THR A 112 -1.65 -14.53 2.25
CA THR A 112 -2.25 -13.87 3.41
C THR A 112 -2.36 -14.84 4.60
N TYR A 113 -2.76 -16.08 4.32
CA TYR A 113 -2.87 -17.14 5.33
C TYR A 113 -1.48 -17.45 5.93
N ASP A 114 -0.48 -17.69 5.08
CA ASP A 114 0.89 -18.01 5.53
C ASP A 114 1.47 -16.88 6.40
N LEU A 115 1.38 -15.62 5.93
CA LEU A 115 1.86 -14.47 6.70
C LEU A 115 1.13 -14.28 8.02
N ARG A 116 -0.18 -14.53 8.07
CA ARG A 116 -0.94 -14.44 9.32
C ARG A 116 -0.57 -15.54 10.30
N LEU A 117 -0.37 -16.74 9.79
CA LEU A 117 0.01 -17.88 10.63
C LEU A 117 1.39 -17.65 11.25
N ASP A 118 2.38 -17.27 10.42
CA ASP A 118 3.74 -16.99 10.87
C ASP A 118 3.75 -15.83 11.89
N LEU A 119 3.00 -14.74 11.59
CA LEU A 119 2.93 -13.59 12.50
C LEU A 119 2.25 -13.94 13.81
N TYR A 120 1.18 -14.74 13.77
CA TYR A 120 0.45 -15.15 14.96
C TYR A 120 1.30 -16.11 15.83
N ASP A 121 1.96 -17.10 15.21
CA ASP A 121 2.87 -18.00 15.90
C ASP A 121 4.01 -17.24 16.57
N HIS A 122 4.63 -16.30 15.84
CA HIS A 122 5.69 -15.46 16.39
C HIS A 122 5.21 -14.63 17.58
N LEU A 123 4.02 -14.00 17.48
CA LEU A 123 3.43 -13.24 18.59
C LEU A 123 3.13 -14.11 19.80
N GLN A 124 2.66 -15.36 19.62
CA GLN A 124 2.38 -16.29 20.74
C GLN A 124 3.65 -16.65 21.51
N ARG A 125 4.81 -16.56 20.89
CA ARG A 125 6.11 -16.84 21.50
C ARG A 125 6.78 -15.63 22.13
N MET A 126 6.17 -14.43 21.98
CA MET A 126 6.65 -13.20 22.61
C MET A 126 6.40 -13.18 24.11
N SER A 127 7.29 -12.52 24.86
CA SER A 127 7.17 -12.34 26.31
C SER A 127 5.99 -11.45 26.71
N LEU A 128 5.51 -11.59 27.95
CA LEU A 128 4.48 -10.71 28.51
C LEU A 128 4.90 -9.24 28.48
N ARG A 129 6.21 -8.98 28.62
CA ARG A 129 6.79 -7.64 28.52
C ARG A 129 6.50 -6.96 27.17
N PHE A 130 6.57 -7.70 26.07
CA PHE A 130 6.22 -7.19 24.74
C PHE A 130 4.77 -6.69 24.72
N PHE A 131 3.81 -7.46 25.25
CA PHE A 131 2.39 -7.11 25.27
C PHE A 131 2.07 -5.93 26.20
N THR A 132 2.78 -5.80 27.33
CA THR A 132 2.59 -4.66 28.24
C THR A 132 3.10 -3.34 27.64
N ASN A 133 4.10 -3.40 26.75
CA ASN A 133 4.69 -2.23 26.09
C ASN A 133 4.13 -1.96 24.68
N THR A 134 3.27 -2.84 24.15
CA THR A 134 2.70 -2.71 22.80
C THR A 134 1.18 -2.66 22.89
N ARG A 135 0.57 -1.67 22.21
CA ARG A 135 -0.89 -1.57 22.19
C ARG A 135 -1.49 -2.73 21.39
N THR A 136 -2.45 -3.43 21.95
CA THR A 136 -3.17 -4.53 21.28
C THR A 136 -3.78 -4.08 19.95
N GLY A 137 -4.28 -2.85 19.86
CA GLY A 137 -4.82 -2.29 18.60
C GLY A 137 -3.80 -2.21 17.46
N GLU A 138 -2.53 -1.95 17.76
CA GLU A 138 -1.44 -1.96 16.79
C GLU A 138 -1.19 -3.37 16.25
N LEU A 139 -1.11 -4.37 17.14
CA LEU A 139 -0.94 -5.77 16.76
C LEU A 139 -2.10 -6.27 15.89
N MET A 140 -3.34 -5.92 16.28
CA MET A 140 -4.52 -6.25 15.47
C MET A 140 -4.52 -5.56 14.12
N SER A 141 -4.05 -4.32 14.03
CA SER A 141 -3.88 -3.62 12.75
C SER A 141 -2.85 -4.31 11.86
N ARG A 142 -1.72 -4.76 12.41
CA ARG A 142 -0.69 -5.49 11.66
C ARG A 142 -1.21 -6.82 11.12
N LEU A 143 -1.91 -7.61 11.95
CA LEU A 143 -2.50 -8.89 11.56
C LEU A 143 -3.61 -8.76 10.50
N ASN A 144 -4.43 -7.70 10.58
CA ASN A 144 -5.60 -7.56 9.73
C ASN A 144 -5.38 -6.68 8.51
N ASN A 145 -4.72 -5.52 8.68
CA ASN A 145 -4.58 -4.51 7.64
C ASN A 145 -3.24 -4.65 6.91
N ASP A 146 -2.11 -4.64 7.65
CA ASP A 146 -0.80 -4.64 7.01
C ASP A 146 -0.54 -5.95 6.25
N VAL A 147 -0.96 -7.11 6.78
CA VAL A 147 -0.87 -8.39 6.04
C VAL A 147 -1.71 -8.35 4.76
N ARG A 148 -2.94 -7.79 4.82
CA ARG A 148 -3.80 -7.66 3.64
C ARG A 148 -3.23 -6.69 2.60
N ASP A 149 -2.61 -5.59 3.03
CA ASP A 149 -2.01 -4.63 2.11
C ASP A 149 -0.66 -5.12 1.58
N ALA A 150 0.07 -5.91 2.36
CA ALA A 150 1.29 -6.57 1.93
C ALA A 150 1.05 -7.54 0.76
N HIS A 151 0.03 -8.42 0.83
CA HIS A 151 -0.21 -9.38 -0.26
C HIS A 151 -0.51 -8.69 -1.60
N LYS A 152 -1.11 -7.48 -1.59
CA LYS A 152 -1.39 -6.71 -2.81
C LYS A 152 -0.12 -6.39 -3.61
N ALA A 153 1.05 -6.31 -2.95
CA ALA A 153 2.31 -6.11 -3.67
C ALA A 153 2.63 -7.27 -4.60
N VAL A 154 2.46 -8.49 -4.12
CA VAL A 154 2.81 -9.70 -4.89
C VAL A 154 1.74 -10.01 -5.92
N SER A 155 0.48 -10.12 -5.49
CA SER A 155 -0.60 -10.61 -6.34
C SER A 155 -1.12 -9.57 -7.31
N ASP A 156 -1.32 -8.33 -6.87
CA ASP A 156 -1.90 -7.31 -7.74
C ASP A 156 -0.82 -6.50 -8.45
N THR A 157 0.17 -5.99 -7.71
CA THR A 157 1.12 -5.04 -8.30
C THR A 157 2.11 -5.74 -9.23
N ILE A 158 2.72 -6.86 -8.82
CA ILE A 158 3.71 -7.57 -9.65
C ILE A 158 3.02 -8.19 -10.86
N LEU A 159 1.92 -8.93 -10.67
CA LEU A 159 1.22 -9.59 -11.78
C LEU A 159 0.61 -8.59 -12.76
N ASN A 160 0.02 -7.49 -12.29
CA ASN A 160 -0.48 -6.43 -13.16
C ASN A 160 0.65 -5.74 -13.92
N THR A 161 1.80 -5.50 -13.27
CA THR A 161 2.99 -4.94 -13.94
C THR A 161 3.48 -5.84 -15.06
N VAL A 162 3.61 -7.14 -14.79
CA VAL A 162 3.98 -8.13 -15.83
C VAL A 162 2.94 -8.15 -16.96
N THR A 163 1.65 -8.13 -16.62
CA THR A 163 0.57 -8.08 -17.61
C THR A 163 0.68 -6.85 -18.51
N HIS A 164 0.89 -5.67 -17.91
CA HIS A 164 1.03 -4.43 -18.69
C HIS A 164 2.29 -4.38 -19.52
N LEU A 165 3.42 -4.94 -19.02
CA LEU A 165 4.65 -5.04 -19.80
C LEU A 165 4.49 -5.98 -21.00
N VAL A 166 3.89 -7.15 -20.81
CA VAL A 166 3.60 -8.10 -21.88
C VAL A 166 2.66 -7.49 -22.92
N GLN A 167 1.61 -6.79 -22.46
CA GLN A 167 0.69 -6.07 -23.36
C GLN A 167 1.39 -4.96 -24.14
N LEU A 168 2.25 -4.18 -23.47
CA LEU A 168 3.00 -3.09 -24.10
C LEU A 168 3.93 -3.64 -25.20
N ILE A 169 4.74 -4.64 -24.85
CA ILE A 169 5.70 -5.27 -25.79
C ILE A 169 4.95 -5.93 -26.94
N GLY A 170 3.87 -6.69 -26.65
CA GLY A 170 3.08 -7.36 -27.67
C GLY A 170 2.39 -6.37 -28.61
N THR A 171 1.77 -5.31 -28.06
CA THR A 171 1.11 -4.28 -28.87
C THR A 171 2.11 -3.53 -29.75
N LEU A 172 3.25 -3.11 -29.20
CA LEU A 172 4.31 -2.44 -29.99
C LEU A 172 4.90 -3.38 -31.03
N GLY A 173 5.14 -4.65 -30.70
CA GLY A 173 5.64 -5.65 -31.65
C GLY A 173 4.71 -5.83 -32.83
N VAL A 174 3.40 -5.97 -32.61
CA VAL A 174 2.43 -6.06 -33.69
C VAL A 174 2.33 -4.75 -34.50
N MET A 175 2.34 -3.58 -33.84
CA MET A 175 2.31 -2.29 -34.55
C MET A 175 3.52 -2.10 -35.45
N ILE A 176 4.74 -2.43 -34.99
CA ILE A 176 5.97 -2.35 -35.77
C ILE A 176 5.95 -3.35 -36.93
N ALA A 177 5.44 -4.57 -36.69
CA ALA A 177 5.32 -5.60 -37.73
C ALA A 177 4.29 -5.21 -38.82
N LEU A 178 3.25 -4.48 -38.45
CA LEU A 178 2.26 -3.96 -39.41
C LEU A 178 2.85 -2.80 -40.25
N ASP A 179 3.37 -1.79 -39.60
CA ASP A 179 4.12 -0.69 -40.22
C ASP A 179 4.88 0.15 -39.18
N TRP A 180 6.19 0.25 -39.35
CA TRP A 180 7.05 1.01 -38.46
C TRP A 180 6.86 2.54 -38.55
N ARG A 181 6.44 3.06 -39.72
CA ARG A 181 6.27 4.50 -39.97
C ARG A 181 5.04 5.02 -39.23
N LEU A 182 3.91 4.32 -39.32
CA LEU A 182 2.72 4.64 -38.56
C LEU A 182 2.96 4.47 -37.06
N THR A 183 3.76 3.49 -36.66
CA THR A 183 4.12 3.30 -35.25
C THR A 183 4.91 4.49 -34.73
N LEU A 184 5.92 4.98 -35.48
CA LEU A 184 6.65 6.19 -35.10
C LEU A 184 5.75 7.43 -35.04
N ALA A 185 4.87 7.62 -36.03
CA ALA A 185 3.90 8.74 -36.03
C ALA A 185 2.98 8.68 -34.81
N SER A 186 2.52 7.48 -34.42
CA SER A 186 1.70 7.26 -33.23
C SER A 186 2.46 7.55 -31.94
N MET A 187 3.73 7.14 -31.89
CA MET A 187 4.61 7.37 -30.73
C MET A 187 5.03 8.84 -30.57
N ALA A 188 5.03 9.63 -31.65
CA ALA A 188 5.37 11.05 -31.59
C ALA A 188 4.42 11.86 -30.67
N VAL A 189 3.21 11.36 -30.41
CA VAL A 189 2.24 11.95 -29.47
C VAL A 189 2.56 11.63 -28.01
N LEU A 190 3.30 10.54 -27.73
CA LEU A 190 3.62 10.09 -26.37
C LEU A 190 4.43 11.10 -25.51
N PRO A 191 5.42 11.82 -26.05
CA PRO A 191 6.14 12.84 -25.28
C PRO A 191 5.22 13.90 -24.67
N LEU A 192 4.08 14.19 -25.31
CA LEU A 192 3.08 15.13 -24.78
C LEU A 192 2.39 14.61 -23.50
N PHE A 193 2.28 13.29 -23.38
CA PHE A 193 1.67 12.62 -22.22
C PHE A 193 2.50 12.80 -20.95
N ILE A 194 3.83 12.72 -21.03
CA ILE A 194 4.74 12.68 -19.87
C ILE A 194 4.64 13.92 -18.97
N PRO A 195 4.75 15.17 -19.48
CA PRO A 195 4.67 16.35 -18.62
C PRO A 195 3.30 16.55 -18.00
N ILE A 196 2.23 16.16 -18.70
CA ILE A 196 0.86 16.24 -18.20
C ILE A 196 0.68 15.25 -17.05
N ALA A 197 1.07 13.99 -17.24
CA ALA A 197 1.00 12.95 -16.21
C ALA A 197 1.82 13.32 -14.95
N ARG A 198 3.03 13.87 -15.13
CA ARG A 198 3.90 14.29 -14.01
C ARG A 198 3.29 15.42 -13.20
N ARG A 199 2.80 16.50 -13.86
CA ARG A 199 2.18 17.64 -13.16
C ARG A 199 0.91 17.26 -12.42
N SER A 200 0.03 16.52 -13.09
CA SER A 200 -1.23 16.08 -12.48
C SER A 200 -1.03 15.07 -11.37
N GLY A 201 -0.06 14.15 -11.53
CA GLY A 201 0.31 13.23 -10.48
C GLY A 201 0.91 13.92 -9.25
N ALA A 202 1.67 15.01 -9.42
CA ALA A 202 2.14 15.83 -8.31
C ALA A 202 0.96 16.50 -7.59
N ALA A 203 0.07 17.16 -8.31
CA ALA A 203 -1.11 17.81 -7.74
C ALA A 203 -2.02 16.83 -6.97
N LEU A 204 -2.25 15.63 -7.52
CA LEU A 204 -3.03 14.61 -6.82
C LEU A 204 -2.36 14.09 -5.55
N ARG A 205 -1.02 13.97 -5.53
CA ARG A 205 -0.27 13.60 -4.31
C ARG A 205 -0.38 14.67 -3.23
N ASP A 206 -0.30 15.95 -3.60
CA ASP A 206 -0.41 17.04 -2.64
C ASP A 206 -1.83 17.10 -2.03
N ILE A 207 -2.87 16.93 -2.86
CA ILE A 207 -4.26 16.82 -2.41
C ILE A 207 -4.45 15.59 -1.51
N ALA A 208 -3.84 14.46 -1.82
CA ALA A 208 -3.93 13.26 -0.99
C ALA A 208 -3.29 13.46 0.39
N ARG A 209 -2.16 14.17 0.48
CA ARG A 209 -1.54 14.53 1.76
C ARG A 209 -2.42 15.48 2.57
N GLU A 210 -2.93 16.54 1.94
CA GLU A 210 -3.88 17.47 2.55
C GLU A 210 -5.09 16.70 3.13
N ALA A 211 -5.65 15.75 2.36
CA ALA A 211 -6.75 14.89 2.79
C ALA A 211 -6.38 14.00 3.99
N MET A 212 -5.16 13.44 4.04
CA MET A 212 -4.71 12.62 5.16
C MET A 212 -4.58 13.45 6.45
N ASP A 213 -3.99 14.64 6.35
CA ASP A 213 -3.79 15.52 7.50
C ASP A 213 -5.13 15.97 8.10
N ASP A 214 -6.09 16.37 7.26
CA ASP A 214 -7.40 16.83 7.73
C ASP A 214 -8.30 15.66 8.21
N ASN A 215 -8.21 14.48 7.59
CA ASN A 215 -8.87 13.28 8.13
C ASN A 215 -8.29 12.88 9.50
N ALA A 216 -6.99 13.02 9.71
CA ALA A 216 -6.37 12.77 11.01
C ALA A 216 -6.85 13.78 12.06
N ALA A 217 -6.96 15.06 11.70
CA ALA A 217 -7.51 16.09 12.58
C ALA A 217 -8.98 15.83 12.95
N MET A 218 -9.80 15.45 11.97
CA MET A 218 -11.20 15.06 12.19
C MET A 218 -11.31 13.83 13.10
N SER A 219 -10.47 12.81 12.87
CA SER A 219 -10.42 11.60 13.71
C SER A 219 -9.97 11.90 15.13
N ALA A 220 -9.05 12.86 15.33
CA ALA A 220 -8.63 13.31 16.66
C ALA A 220 -9.80 13.93 17.45
N VAL A 221 -10.62 14.78 16.80
CA VAL A 221 -11.83 15.33 17.42
C VAL A 221 -12.82 14.23 17.80
N MET A 222 -13.03 13.24 16.93
CA MET A 222 -13.90 12.09 17.22
C MET A 222 -13.37 11.28 18.42
N ASN A 223 -12.08 10.97 18.44
CA ASN A 223 -11.46 10.22 19.54
C ASN A 223 -11.52 10.99 20.87
N GLU A 224 -11.37 12.31 20.84
CA GLU A 224 -11.45 13.17 22.02
C GLU A 224 -12.89 13.23 22.60
N THR A 225 -13.90 13.31 21.73
CA THR A 225 -15.29 13.57 22.13
C THR A 225 -16.14 12.32 22.30
N LEU A 226 -15.84 11.21 21.58
CA LEU A 226 -16.66 10.00 21.56
C LEU A 226 -16.18 8.90 22.51
N ASN A 227 -15.08 9.11 23.26
CA ASN A 227 -14.72 8.22 24.36
C ASN A 227 -15.59 8.49 25.58
N VAL A 228 -15.63 7.56 26.54
CA VAL A 228 -16.49 7.66 27.73
C VAL A 228 -16.28 8.96 28.49
N GLY A 229 -15.02 9.37 28.70
CA GLY A 229 -14.68 10.62 29.40
C GLY A 229 -15.10 11.87 28.62
N GLY A 230 -14.84 11.89 27.30
CA GLY A 230 -15.21 12.99 26.40
C GLY A 230 -16.74 13.19 26.35
N VAL A 231 -17.49 12.11 26.15
CA VAL A 231 -18.97 12.16 26.13
C VAL A 231 -19.51 12.65 27.49
N LEU A 232 -18.91 12.17 28.59
CA LEU A 232 -19.31 12.62 29.94
C LEU A 232 -19.11 14.12 30.09
N LEU A 233 -17.96 14.66 29.73
CA LEU A 233 -17.67 16.10 29.81
C LEU A 233 -18.60 16.93 28.91
N VAL A 234 -18.81 16.49 27.65
CA VAL A 234 -19.73 17.17 26.72
C VAL A 234 -21.16 17.25 27.29
N LYS A 235 -21.63 16.16 27.93
CA LYS A 235 -22.98 16.12 28.56
C LYS A 235 -23.04 16.94 29.83
N LEU A 236 -22.05 16.83 30.72
CA LEU A 236 -22.02 17.58 31.99
C LEU A 236 -21.99 19.10 31.78
N PHE A 237 -21.20 19.55 30.79
CA PHE A 237 -21.05 20.98 30.51
C PHE A 237 -22.02 21.50 29.43
N GLY A 238 -22.91 20.65 28.88
CA GLY A 238 -23.90 21.06 27.88
C GLY A 238 -23.28 21.52 26.54
N ARG A 239 -22.02 21.15 26.23
CA ARG A 239 -21.22 21.67 25.09
C ARG A 239 -21.47 20.98 23.77
N ARG A 240 -22.57 20.24 23.62
CA ARG A 240 -22.88 19.46 22.39
C ARG A 240 -22.78 20.32 21.11
N ARG A 241 -23.35 21.55 21.13
CA ARG A 241 -23.32 22.40 19.93
C ARG A 241 -21.90 22.81 19.57
N THR A 242 -21.09 23.20 20.53
CA THR A 242 -19.69 23.58 20.32
C THR A 242 -18.88 22.46 19.68
N GLU A 243 -19.06 21.20 20.14
CA GLU A 243 -18.35 20.06 19.59
C GLU A 243 -18.86 19.67 18.18
N VAL A 244 -20.17 19.79 17.93
CA VAL A 244 -20.74 19.60 16.59
C VAL A 244 -20.20 20.66 15.63
N ASP A 245 -20.11 21.91 16.01
CA ASP A 245 -19.59 23.00 15.16
C ASP A 245 -18.10 22.82 14.92
N ARG A 246 -17.31 22.36 15.90
CA ARG A 246 -15.90 22.02 15.76
C ARG A 246 -15.70 20.87 14.78
N PHE A 247 -16.49 19.81 14.92
CA PHE A 247 -16.46 18.67 13.98
C PHE A 247 -16.89 19.09 12.57
N ALA A 248 -17.97 19.89 12.45
CA ALA A 248 -18.48 20.37 11.17
C ALA A 248 -17.41 21.18 10.40
N GLY A 249 -16.61 21.98 11.11
CA GLY A 249 -15.48 22.71 10.50
C GLY A 249 -14.47 21.77 9.84
N HIS A 250 -14.03 20.72 10.52
CA HIS A 250 -13.12 19.72 9.94
C HIS A 250 -13.78 18.91 8.82
N ALA A 251 -15.03 18.48 9.01
CA ALA A 251 -15.78 17.73 8.01
C ALA A 251 -15.99 18.54 6.71
N GLN A 252 -16.18 19.87 6.83
CA GLN A 252 -16.29 20.77 5.69
C GLN A 252 -14.97 20.82 4.89
N VAL A 253 -13.84 20.94 5.57
CA VAL A 253 -12.52 20.92 4.92
C VAL A 253 -12.29 19.60 4.17
N VAL A 254 -12.58 18.46 4.82
CA VAL A 254 -12.48 17.13 4.20
C VAL A 254 -13.38 17.02 2.95
N ARG A 255 -14.62 17.54 3.04
CA ARG A 255 -15.53 17.62 1.88
C ARG A 255 -14.91 18.42 0.73
N ASP A 256 -14.39 19.61 1.01
CA ASP A 256 -13.86 20.52 -0.02
C ASP A 256 -12.61 19.94 -0.69
N ILE A 257 -11.75 19.25 0.08
CA ILE A 257 -10.61 18.49 -0.45
C ILE A 257 -11.10 17.34 -1.33
N GLY A 258 -12.16 16.62 -0.91
CA GLY A 258 -12.79 15.56 -1.70
C GLY A 258 -13.28 16.07 -3.05
N VAL A 259 -13.97 17.20 -3.09
CA VAL A 259 -14.42 17.88 -4.33
C VAL A 259 -13.21 18.30 -5.18
N LYS A 260 -12.20 18.94 -4.58
CA LYS A 260 -10.96 19.35 -5.27
C LYS A 260 -10.26 18.14 -5.92
N ARG A 261 -10.17 17.02 -5.19
CA ARG A 261 -9.60 15.75 -5.68
C ARG A 261 -10.39 15.22 -6.88
N ALA A 262 -11.72 15.19 -6.81
CA ALA A 262 -12.59 14.71 -7.88
C ALA A 262 -12.42 15.58 -9.14
N VAL A 263 -12.44 16.91 -9.01
CA VAL A 263 -12.27 17.85 -10.14
C VAL A 263 -10.89 17.71 -10.79
N VAL A 264 -9.81 17.65 -10.00
CA VAL A 264 -8.45 17.49 -10.53
C VAL A 264 -8.29 16.12 -11.19
N GLY A 265 -8.84 15.05 -10.60
CA GLY A 265 -8.85 13.72 -11.20
C GLY A 265 -9.60 13.68 -12.54
N THR A 266 -10.78 14.29 -12.60
CA THR A 266 -11.56 14.38 -13.85
C THR A 266 -10.84 15.21 -14.92
N ARG A 267 -10.24 16.35 -14.55
CA ARG A 267 -9.43 17.15 -15.49
C ARG A 267 -8.28 16.34 -16.07
N LEU A 268 -7.58 15.58 -15.25
CA LEU A 268 -6.53 14.69 -15.73
C LEU A 268 -7.09 13.65 -16.71
N ALA A 269 -8.19 12.99 -16.39
CA ALA A 269 -8.82 11.99 -17.25
C ALA A 269 -9.22 12.58 -18.62
N VAL A 270 -9.82 13.79 -18.63
CA VAL A 270 -10.19 14.51 -19.86
C VAL A 270 -8.96 14.85 -20.69
N VAL A 271 -7.91 15.41 -20.08
CA VAL A 271 -6.68 15.75 -20.82
C VAL A 271 -6.01 14.49 -21.39
N MET A 272 -6.00 13.39 -20.66
CA MET A 272 -5.49 12.11 -21.16
C MET A 272 -6.32 11.57 -22.32
N SER A 273 -7.65 11.67 -22.24
CA SER A 273 -8.55 11.31 -23.34
C SER A 273 -8.30 12.19 -24.60
N LEU A 274 -8.07 13.50 -24.42
CA LEU A 274 -7.73 14.40 -25.52
C LEU A 274 -6.40 14.01 -26.20
N VAL A 275 -5.38 13.62 -25.43
CA VAL A 275 -4.11 13.11 -26.01
C VAL A 275 -4.37 11.86 -26.85
N GLY A 276 -5.22 10.95 -26.37
CA GLY A 276 -5.65 9.77 -27.13
C GLY A 276 -6.39 10.16 -28.43
N ALA A 277 -7.30 11.13 -28.34
CA ALA A 277 -8.04 11.62 -29.51
C ALA A 277 -7.11 12.28 -30.55
N VAL A 278 -6.13 13.07 -30.10
CA VAL A 278 -5.10 13.66 -31.01
C VAL A 278 -4.30 12.54 -31.69
N GLY A 279 -3.87 11.52 -30.92
CA GLY A 279 -3.16 10.37 -31.51
C GLY A 279 -4.00 9.65 -32.57
N THR A 280 -5.29 9.44 -32.30
CA THR A 280 -6.23 8.85 -33.25
C THR A 280 -6.40 9.72 -34.48
N ALA A 281 -6.55 11.04 -34.31
CA ALA A 281 -6.66 11.99 -35.44
C ALA A 281 -5.41 11.97 -36.31
N VAL A 282 -4.22 11.92 -35.71
CA VAL A 282 -2.95 11.80 -36.45
C VAL A 282 -2.88 10.50 -37.27
N ILE A 283 -3.31 9.36 -36.68
CA ILE A 283 -3.37 8.10 -37.44
C ILE A 283 -4.32 8.19 -38.63
N TYR A 284 -5.52 8.72 -38.43
CA TYR A 284 -6.48 8.88 -39.54
C TYR A 284 -5.98 9.87 -40.60
N TRP A 285 -5.34 10.95 -40.20
CA TRP A 285 -4.80 11.94 -41.15
C TRP A 285 -3.61 11.39 -41.92
N VAL A 286 -2.56 10.95 -41.26
CA VAL A 286 -1.35 10.41 -41.90
C VAL A 286 -1.65 9.08 -42.60
N GLY A 287 -2.36 8.17 -41.95
CA GLY A 287 -2.75 6.88 -42.51
C GLY A 287 -3.69 7.06 -43.69
N GLY A 288 -4.69 7.94 -43.62
CA GLY A 288 -5.60 8.26 -44.72
C GLY A 288 -4.86 8.82 -45.92
N TYR A 289 -3.91 9.76 -45.72
CA TYR A 289 -3.05 10.25 -46.78
C TYR A 289 -2.26 9.14 -47.49
N LEU A 290 -1.73 8.17 -46.69
CA LEU A 290 -0.98 7.04 -47.24
C LEU A 290 -1.88 6.00 -47.92
N VAL A 291 -3.13 5.84 -47.49
CA VAL A 291 -4.14 5.01 -48.16
C VAL A 291 -4.48 5.62 -49.53
N LEU A 292 -4.71 6.92 -49.62
CA LEU A 292 -4.99 7.61 -50.89
C LEU A 292 -3.82 7.48 -51.88
N ARG A 293 -2.59 7.30 -51.41
CA ARG A 293 -1.41 7.01 -52.22
C ARG A 293 -1.21 5.48 -52.51
N GLY A 294 -2.12 4.64 -52.08
CA GLY A 294 -2.04 3.19 -52.28
C GLY A 294 -0.96 2.48 -51.47
N VAL A 295 -0.38 3.14 -50.46
CA VAL A 295 0.68 2.54 -49.59
C VAL A 295 0.08 1.68 -48.51
N PHE A 296 -1.11 2.03 -47.98
CA PHE A 296 -1.81 1.35 -46.90
C PHE A 296 -3.23 0.95 -47.28
N THR A 297 -3.79 0.04 -46.48
CA THR A 297 -5.19 -0.37 -46.55
C THR A 297 -6.02 0.30 -45.46
N ILE A 298 -7.33 0.41 -45.69
CA ILE A 298 -8.27 0.98 -44.70
C ILE A 298 -8.26 0.15 -43.41
N GLY A 299 -8.27 -1.19 -43.53
CA GLY A 299 -8.23 -2.08 -42.38
C GLY A 299 -6.96 -1.91 -41.53
N THR A 300 -5.81 -1.56 -42.16
CA THR A 300 -4.60 -1.23 -41.40
C THR A 300 -4.81 -0.02 -40.49
N ILE A 301 -5.47 1.06 -40.93
CA ILE A 301 -5.76 2.23 -40.10
C ILE A 301 -6.66 1.86 -38.93
N VAL A 302 -7.70 1.04 -39.17
CA VAL A 302 -8.63 0.57 -38.13
C VAL A 302 -7.89 -0.25 -37.08
N ALA A 303 -7.04 -1.19 -37.49
CA ALA A 303 -6.24 -1.99 -36.57
C ALA A 303 -5.27 -1.11 -35.74
N PHE A 304 -4.58 -0.15 -36.38
CA PHE A 304 -3.68 0.79 -35.70
C PHE A 304 -4.39 1.64 -34.64
N THR A 305 -5.60 2.14 -34.95
CA THR A 305 -6.40 2.91 -34.00
C THR A 305 -6.76 2.09 -32.75
N ALA A 306 -7.13 0.82 -32.94
CA ALA A 306 -7.43 -0.09 -31.84
C ALA A 306 -6.18 -0.39 -30.99
N TYR A 307 -5.02 -0.63 -31.62
CA TYR A 307 -3.77 -0.83 -30.92
C TYR A 307 -3.29 0.42 -30.18
N LEU A 308 -3.45 1.60 -30.78
CA LEU A 308 -3.09 2.87 -30.14
C LEU A 308 -3.91 3.12 -28.86
N SER A 309 -5.22 2.92 -28.91
CA SER A 309 -6.09 3.02 -27.73
C SER A 309 -5.63 2.10 -26.62
N ARG A 310 -5.27 0.85 -26.97
CA ARG A 310 -4.75 -0.14 -26.01
C ARG A 310 -3.40 0.29 -25.46
N LEU A 311 -2.49 0.79 -26.28
CA LEU A 311 -1.18 1.29 -25.88
C LEU A 311 -1.31 2.40 -24.82
N TYR A 312 -2.17 3.39 -25.06
CA TYR A 312 -2.40 4.50 -24.12
C TYR A 312 -2.97 4.01 -22.78
N THR A 313 -3.96 3.12 -22.81
CA THR A 313 -4.53 2.53 -21.58
C THR A 313 -3.46 1.76 -20.79
N THR A 314 -2.63 0.98 -21.48
CA THR A 314 -1.53 0.23 -20.85
C THR A 314 -0.50 1.17 -20.22
N LEU A 315 -0.13 2.25 -20.90
CA LEU A 315 0.79 3.26 -20.37
C LEU A 315 0.23 4.00 -19.14
N GLN A 316 -1.07 4.31 -19.14
CA GLN A 316 -1.75 4.88 -17.97
C GLN A 316 -1.68 3.94 -16.76
N ASN A 317 -1.96 2.66 -16.97
CA ASN A 317 -1.90 1.66 -15.92
C ASN A 317 -0.49 1.48 -15.35
N ILE A 318 0.55 1.44 -16.21
CA ILE A 318 1.95 1.38 -15.80
C ILE A 318 2.34 2.60 -14.94
N SER A 319 1.80 3.78 -15.24
CA SER A 319 2.09 5.00 -14.47
C SER A 319 1.61 4.94 -13.01
N ASN A 320 0.64 4.09 -12.68
CA ASN A 320 0.12 3.90 -11.34
C ASN A 320 0.90 2.85 -10.52
N VAL A 321 1.69 1.99 -11.19
CA VAL A 321 2.44 0.89 -10.55
C VAL A 321 3.38 1.37 -9.44
N PRO A 322 4.19 2.44 -9.59
CA PRO A 322 5.11 2.86 -8.53
C PRO A 322 4.42 3.25 -7.23
N ILE A 323 3.22 3.82 -7.31
CA ILE A 323 2.44 4.23 -6.13
C ILE A 323 1.90 3.00 -5.40
N ALA A 324 1.28 2.08 -6.14
CA ALA A 324 0.75 0.83 -5.58
C ALA A 324 1.86 -0.02 -4.95
N PHE A 325 3.02 -0.09 -5.61
CA PHE A 325 4.18 -0.82 -5.11
C PHE A 325 4.74 -0.23 -3.82
N ALA A 326 4.91 1.11 -3.77
CA ALA A 326 5.42 1.79 -2.58
C ALA A 326 4.52 1.59 -1.34
N THR A 327 3.19 1.67 -1.52
CA THR A 327 2.23 1.45 -0.42
C THR A 327 2.31 0.03 0.14
N SER A 328 2.31 -0.96 -0.73
CA SER A 328 2.35 -2.37 -0.31
C SER A 328 3.69 -2.75 0.32
N LEU A 329 4.78 -2.11 -0.10
CA LEU A 329 6.11 -2.36 0.46
C LEU A 329 6.23 -1.89 1.92
N VAL A 330 5.60 -0.75 2.26
CA VAL A 330 5.52 -0.27 3.65
C VAL A 330 4.80 -1.28 4.53
N SER A 331 3.73 -1.88 4.04
CA SER A 331 2.98 -2.89 4.80
C SER A 331 3.82 -4.16 5.02
N PHE A 332 4.60 -4.59 4.02
CA PHE A 332 5.58 -5.68 4.21
C PHE A 332 6.65 -5.34 5.24
N GLU A 333 7.21 -4.12 5.19
CA GLU A 333 8.21 -3.66 6.15
C GLU A 333 7.68 -3.75 7.60
N ARG A 334 6.42 -3.33 7.81
CA ARG A 334 5.77 -3.42 9.12
C ARG A 334 5.51 -4.85 9.59
N VAL A 335 5.11 -5.73 8.69
CA VAL A 335 4.91 -7.15 9.01
C VAL A 335 6.24 -7.80 9.37
N PHE A 336 7.28 -7.58 8.56
CA PHE A 336 8.60 -8.13 8.83
C PHE A 336 9.28 -7.52 10.05
N GLU A 337 9.00 -6.24 10.39
CA GLU A 337 9.45 -5.64 11.65
C GLU A 337 9.02 -6.47 12.86
N VAL A 338 7.80 -7.02 12.85
CA VAL A 338 7.35 -7.92 13.95
C VAL A 338 8.02 -9.28 13.86
N LEU A 339 8.05 -9.90 12.67
CA LEU A 339 8.63 -11.22 12.46
C LEU A 339 10.15 -11.28 12.75
N ASP A 340 10.84 -10.15 12.67
CA ASP A 340 12.28 -10.03 12.93
C ASP A 340 12.62 -9.68 14.37
N LEU A 341 11.63 -9.38 15.21
CA LEU A 341 11.89 -9.14 16.62
C LEU A 341 12.45 -10.40 17.28
N PRO A 342 13.58 -10.31 17.99
CA PRO A 342 14.10 -11.44 18.72
C PRO A 342 13.15 -11.85 19.84
N LEU A 343 13.08 -13.13 20.14
CA LEU A 343 12.31 -13.63 21.28
C LEU A 343 13.08 -13.33 22.57
N ASP A 344 12.45 -12.61 23.50
CA ASP A 344 13.05 -12.29 24.82
C ASP A 344 13.38 -13.55 25.63
N LEU A 345 12.54 -14.57 25.49
CA LEU A 345 12.63 -15.84 26.27
C LEU A 345 12.58 -17.02 25.27
N PRO A 346 13.68 -17.29 24.53
CA PRO A 346 13.72 -18.48 23.69
C PRO A 346 13.74 -19.75 24.51
N GLU A 347 12.94 -20.73 24.11
CA GLU A 347 13.01 -22.06 24.71
C GLU A 347 14.39 -22.67 24.45
N LYS A 348 14.99 -23.28 25.50
CA LYS A 348 16.25 -23.98 25.33
C LYS A 348 16.01 -25.30 24.59
N PRO A 349 16.87 -25.66 23.60
CA PRO A 349 16.72 -26.91 22.86
C PRO A 349 16.79 -28.18 23.72
N ASP A 350 17.41 -28.05 24.89
CA ASP A 350 17.62 -29.11 25.90
C ASP A 350 16.74 -28.92 27.14
N ALA A 351 15.63 -28.18 27.02
CA ALA A 351 14.70 -28.00 28.13
C ALA A 351 14.14 -29.34 28.62
N ILE A 352 14.12 -29.52 29.93
CA ILE A 352 13.60 -30.71 30.59
C ILE A 352 12.07 -30.63 30.61
N GLU A 353 11.40 -31.63 30.05
CA GLU A 353 9.95 -31.79 30.20
C GLU A 353 9.60 -32.33 31.57
N LEU A 354 8.86 -31.55 32.36
CA LEU A 354 8.41 -31.97 33.69
C LEU A 354 7.18 -32.89 33.57
N THR A 355 7.38 -34.19 33.74
CA THR A 355 6.30 -35.19 33.63
C THR A 355 5.54 -35.40 34.96
N GLU A 356 6.20 -35.21 36.09
CA GLU A 356 5.61 -35.31 37.44
C GLU A 356 5.95 -34.05 38.23
N VAL A 357 4.93 -33.28 38.66
CA VAL A 357 5.10 -32.03 39.41
C VAL A 357 4.49 -32.18 40.79
N GLU A 358 5.31 -32.21 41.82
CA GLU A 358 4.85 -32.25 43.22
C GLU A 358 4.29 -30.92 43.74
N GLY A 359 4.39 -29.85 42.96
CA GLY A 359 3.88 -28.51 43.29
C GLY A 359 4.67 -27.76 44.35
N ARG A 360 5.85 -28.21 44.69
CA ARG A 360 6.76 -27.53 45.65
C ARG A 360 7.57 -26.47 44.91
N LEU A 361 7.47 -25.20 45.35
CA LEU A 361 8.23 -24.08 44.84
C LEU A 361 9.07 -23.47 45.96
N GLU A 362 10.39 -23.33 45.73
CA GLU A 362 11.31 -22.78 46.70
C GLU A 362 12.14 -21.67 46.04
N PHE A 363 12.19 -20.50 46.66
CA PHE A 363 12.99 -19.34 46.21
C PHE A 363 14.17 -19.16 47.17
N GLU A 364 15.39 -19.36 46.68
CA GLU A 364 16.61 -19.13 47.43
C GLU A 364 17.36 -17.93 46.83
N HIS A 365 17.44 -16.85 47.57
CA HIS A 365 18.20 -15.64 47.22
C HIS A 365 17.96 -15.11 45.76
N VAL A 366 16.71 -15.17 45.29
CA VAL A 366 16.36 -14.75 43.94
C VAL A 366 16.19 -13.23 43.89
N SER A 367 17.03 -12.55 43.07
CA SER A 367 16.88 -11.17 42.74
C SER A 367 16.48 -11.01 41.26
N PHE A 368 15.52 -10.16 40.95
CA PHE A 368 15.04 -9.92 39.59
C PHE A 368 14.88 -8.44 39.32
N ALA A 369 15.33 -7.98 38.18
CA ALA A 369 15.12 -6.61 37.69
C ALA A 369 14.63 -6.64 36.25
N TYR A 370 13.66 -5.76 35.92
CA TYR A 370 13.26 -5.53 34.54
C TYR A 370 14.28 -4.61 33.87
N VAL A 371 15.07 -5.14 32.96
CA VAL A 371 15.97 -4.31 32.12
C VAL A 371 15.21 -3.84 30.88
N ALA A 372 15.19 -2.53 30.65
CA ALA A 372 14.56 -1.96 29.47
C ALA A 372 15.53 -2.07 28.27
N ASP A 373 15.45 -3.19 27.55
CA ASP A 373 16.18 -3.37 26.31
C ASP A 373 15.31 -2.95 25.12
N GLU A 374 15.73 -1.92 24.38
CA GLU A 374 14.97 -1.37 23.25
C GLU A 374 15.01 -2.26 22.01
N GLU A 375 15.94 -3.20 21.92
CA GLU A 375 16.09 -4.08 20.76
C GLU A 375 14.91 -5.06 20.58
N HIS A 376 14.21 -5.39 21.67
CA HIS A 376 13.06 -6.30 21.70
C HIS A 376 11.71 -5.57 21.53
N LEU A 377 11.71 -4.28 21.19
CA LEU A 377 10.52 -3.49 21.08
C LEU A 377 10.35 -2.88 19.68
N LEU A 378 9.10 -2.78 19.22
CA LEU A 378 8.78 -2.15 17.93
C LEU A 378 9.25 -0.69 17.90
N ARG A 379 10.01 -0.30 16.89
CA ARG A 379 10.67 1.02 16.81
C ARG A 379 9.71 2.19 16.56
N ARG A 380 8.56 1.96 15.94
CA ARG A 380 7.63 2.98 15.46
C ARG A 380 6.26 2.95 16.15
N VAL A 381 6.19 2.50 17.40
CA VAL A 381 4.92 2.36 18.14
C VAL A 381 4.88 3.33 19.31
N TYR A 382 3.73 3.99 19.48
CA TYR A 382 3.48 4.82 20.66
C TYR A 382 3.40 3.94 21.91
N ARG A 383 4.26 4.18 22.90
CA ARG A 383 4.31 3.41 24.16
C ARG A 383 3.54 4.12 25.25
N PRO A 384 2.61 3.43 25.95
CA PRO A 384 2.01 3.97 27.17
C PRO A 384 3.10 4.19 28.22
N GLY A 385 3.29 5.41 28.70
CA GLY A 385 4.29 5.74 29.72
C GLY A 385 5.58 6.41 29.24
N GLN A 386 5.86 6.47 27.94
CA GLN A 386 6.86 7.38 27.41
C GLN A 386 6.29 8.81 27.36
N LEU A 387 6.39 9.49 28.47
CA LEU A 387 6.01 10.91 28.62
C LEU A 387 7.11 11.80 28.01
N HIS A 388 7.40 11.63 26.70
CA HIS A 388 8.22 12.59 25.99
C HIS A 388 7.44 13.90 25.89
N GLY A 389 7.70 14.79 26.83
CA GLY A 389 7.25 16.16 26.77
C GLY A 389 6.33 16.65 27.88
N ILE A 390 6.02 15.88 28.92
CA ILE A 390 5.27 16.41 30.08
C ILE A 390 6.14 17.40 30.85
N ASP A 391 7.42 17.16 31.00
CA ASP A 391 8.35 18.13 31.61
C ASP A 391 8.43 19.43 30.81
N ALA A 392 8.33 19.37 29.47
CA ALA A 392 8.28 20.54 28.61
C ALA A 392 6.93 21.30 28.73
N VAL A 393 5.85 20.62 29.05
CA VAL A 393 4.52 21.23 29.25
C VAL A 393 4.37 21.81 30.64
N LEU A 394 4.93 21.16 31.67
CA LEU A 394 4.86 21.59 33.05
C LEU A 394 5.88 22.65 33.41
N SER A 395 7.07 22.63 32.78
CA SER A 395 8.15 23.59 33.06
C SER A 395 8.07 24.88 32.25
N GLY A 396 7.22 24.97 31.20
CA GLY A 396 7.10 26.17 30.36
C GLY A 396 8.37 26.56 29.58
N SER A 397 9.44 25.79 29.67
CA SER A 397 10.74 26.11 29.06
C SER A 397 11.11 25.12 27.98
N VAL A 398 10.80 25.46 26.71
CA VAL A 398 11.35 24.76 25.57
C VAL A 398 12.47 25.60 24.97
N LYS A 399 13.71 25.27 25.29
CA LYS A 399 14.85 25.68 24.46
C LYS A 399 14.90 24.77 23.23
N ALA A 400 14.77 25.37 22.06
CA ALA A 400 15.01 24.70 20.79
C ALA A 400 16.53 24.49 20.65
N GLY A 401 16.98 23.24 20.59
CA GLY A 401 18.29 22.94 20.04
C GLY A 401 19.31 22.21 20.88
N GLU A 402 18.94 21.30 21.80
CA GLU A 402 19.94 20.36 22.34
C GLU A 402 19.29 19.00 22.51
N VAL A 403 19.64 18.09 21.65
CA VAL A 403 19.43 16.65 21.84
C VAL A 403 20.65 16.17 22.57
N ASP A 404 20.56 16.11 23.90
CA ASP A 404 21.59 15.44 24.70
C ASP A 404 21.60 13.93 24.37
N PRO A 405 22.79 13.34 24.18
CA PRO A 405 22.91 11.89 24.10
C PRO A 405 22.48 11.27 25.42
N ALA A 406 21.81 10.15 25.34
CA ALA A 406 21.31 9.38 26.49
C ALA A 406 22.35 9.30 27.62
N PRO A 407 21.95 9.54 28.89
CA PRO A 407 22.86 9.39 30.02
C PRO A 407 23.32 7.93 30.13
N SER A 408 24.60 7.73 29.88
CA SER A 408 25.30 6.52 30.25
C SER A 408 25.42 6.47 31.77
N SER A 409 25.09 5.35 32.34
CA SER A 409 25.24 4.96 33.75
C SER A 409 24.34 5.69 34.76
N VAL A 410 23.31 4.96 35.19
CA VAL A 410 22.67 5.19 36.49
C VAL A 410 23.71 4.80 37.52
N ASP A 411 24.30 5.81 38.19
CA ASP A 411 25.07 5.60 39.42
C ASP A 411 24.15 4.95 40.45
N ALA A 412 24.56 3.79 40.91
CA ALA A 412 23.92 3.15 42.04
C ALA A 412 24.03 4.08 43.27
N PRO A 413 22.97 4.24 44.07
CA PRO A 413 23.07 5.01 45.29
C PRO A 413 24.04 4.32 46.27
N PRO A 414 24.82 5.08 47.07
CA PRO A 414 25.79 4.53 48.01
C PRO A 414 25.07 3.68 49.07
N GLU A 415 25.57 2.46 49.26
CA GLU A 415 25.27 1.62 50.43
C GLU A 415 25.76 2.37 51.66
N ASN A 416 24.87 3.07 52.35
CA ASN A 416 24.97 3.24 53.80
C ASN A 416 23.81 4.08 54.33
N GLU A 417 23.26 3.62 55.44
CA GLU A 417 22.26 4.21 56.34
C GLU A 417 20.80 3.71 56.16
N LEU A 418 20.60 2.45 56.51
CA LEU A 418 19.36 2.02 57.13
C LEU A 418 19.71 1.49 58.51
N SER A 419 19.62 2.31 59.53
CA SER A 419 19.64 1.91 60.93
C SER A 419 18.35 1.17 61.30
N PRO A 420 18.40 0.13 62.16
CA PRO A 420 17.27 -0.77 62.40
C PRO A 420 16.25 -0.31 63.44
N ASP A 421 16.10 1.00 63.67
CA ASP A 421 15.21 1.50 64.76
C ASP A 421 14.15 2.48 64.22
N SER A 422 13.15 1.98 63.51
CA SER A 422 11.86 2.67 63.35
C SER A 422 10.77 1.74 62.81
N VAL A 423 10.46 0.72 63.59
CA VAL A 423 9.18 0.01 63.44
C VAL A 423 8.26 0.53 64.56
N GLU A 424 7.55 1.62 64.28
CA GLU A 424 6.47 2.11 65.15
C GLU A 424 5.22 1.32 64.85
N ALA A 425 4.66 0.71 65.87
CA ALA A 425 3.52 -0.18 65.87
C ALA A 425 2.24 0.54 65.44
N LEU A 426 1.49 -0.06 64.52
CA LEU A 426 0.10 0.33 64.22
C LEU A 426 -0.83 -0.22 65.33
N PRO A 427 -1.84 0.53 65.83
CA PRO A 427 -2.73 0.07 66.88
C PRO A 427 -3.77 -0.92 66.33
N GLU A 428 -3.97 -2.00 67.08
CA GLU A 428 -5.07 -2.93 66.95
C GLU A 428 -6.42 -2.26 67.20
N GLY A 429 -7.33 -2.35 66.29
CA GLY A 429 -8.75 -1.93 66.43
C GLY A 429 -9.64 -3.17 66.36
N GLU A 430 -10.24 -3.49 67.52
CA GLU A 430 -11.34 -4.43 67.77
C GLU A 430 -12.66 -4.04 67.11
N PRO A 431 -13.73 -4.91 67.24
CA PRO A 431 -14.04 -6.16 66.50
C PRO A 431 -15.16 -5.94 65.47
#